data_61a665e86210553d24a1204a57f4e82f
#
_entry.id   61a665e86210553d24a1204a57f4e82f
#
_cell.length_a   1.000
_cell.length_b   1.000
_cell.length_c   1.000
_cell.angle_alpha   90.00
_cell.angle_beta   90.00
_cell.angle_gamma   90.00
#
_symmetry.space_group_name_H-M   'P 1'
#
loop_
_entity.id
_entity.type
_entity.pdbx_description
1 polymer ?
#
loop_
_entity_poly.entity_id
_entity_poly.type
_entity_poly.pdbx_seq_one_letter_code
_entity_poly.pdbx_strand_id
1 'polypeptide(L)'
;MTAFSSKIEKFAMQQPERKNTYDDKSSRQIMKAEFQRKFPSLRVEEMDEKDYCDLVAYNSNDEIECFFELDHTNASELYWPWYSILERKIDTMSEMNLRAPVIMVWMTKELTEYRALNLRSVDWKSFPVQPIPYKAKENIEDLVHPDDFHIRVPFKAVKNNPVFTVGKDDGVERFMK
;
A
#
# COMPACT_ATOMS: atom_id res chain seq x y z
N MET A 1 -26.42 10.07 3.51
CA MET A 1 -25.40 9.28 2.81
C MET A 1 -24.91 10.09 1.63
N THR A 2 -23.64 10.33 1.54
CA THR A 2 -23.07 11.01 0.38
C THR A 2 -23.01 10.03 -0.79
N ALA A 3 -23.02 10.52 -2.05
CA ALA A 3 -22.89 9.69 -3.27
C ALA A 3 -21.66 8.79 -3.26
N PHE A 4 -20.67 9.11 -2.45
CA PHE A 4 -19.45 8.37 -2.20
C PHE A 4 -19.69 7.07 -1.43
N SER A 5 -20.47 7.13 -0.35
CA SER A 5 -20.84 5.93 0.43
C SER A 5 -21.56 4.88 -0.41
N SER A 6 -22.48 5.32 -1.31
CA SER A 6 -23.23 4.40 -2.17
C SER A 6 -22.37 3.75 -3.27
N LYS A 7 -21.30 4.40 -3.72
CA LYS A 7 -20.35 3.85 -4.70
C LYS A 7 -19.47 2.78 -4.06
N ILE A 8 -19.08 2.99 -2.81
CA ILE A 8 -18.30 2.04 -2.01
C ILE A 8 -19.10 0.77 -1.72
N GLU A 9 -20.35 0.92 -1.27
CA GLU A 9 -21.25 -0.22 -1.00
C GLU A 9 -21.51 -1.06 -2.27
N LYS A 10 -21.69 -0.42 -3.42
CA LYS A 10 -21.84 -1.11 -4.70
C LYS A 10 -20.59 -1.88 -5.11
N PHE A 11 -19.41 -1.35 -4.84
CA PHE A 11 -18.13 -2.00 -5.17
C PHE A 11 -17.87 -3.21 -4.26
N ALA A 12 -18.17 -3.09 -2.97
CA ALA A 12 -18.03 -4.19 -2.00
C ALA A 12 -18.97 -5.38 -2.33
N MET A 13 -20.16 -5.11 -2.86
CA MET A 13 -21.11 -6.15 -3.24
C MET A 13 -20.78 -6.89 -4.54
N GLN A 14 -19.91 -6.35 -5.39
CA GLN A 14 -19.59 -6.92 -6.72
C GLN A 14 -18.29 -7.73 -6.74
N GLN A 15 -17.54 -7.78 -5.64
CA GLN A 15 -16.32 -8.57 -5.60
C GLN A 15 -16.63 -9.98 -5.13
N PRO A 16 -16.32 -11.02 -5.95
CA PRO A 16 -16.32 -12.38 -5.47
C PRO A 16 -15.37 -12.46 -4.28
N GLU A 17 -15.70 -13.26 -3.26
CA GLU A 17 -14.81 -13.54 -2.14
C GLU A 17 -13.42 -13.88 -2.69
N ARG A 18 -12.48 -12.97 -2.56
CA ARG A 18 -11.10 -13.21 -2.97
C ARG A 18 -10.54 -14.20 -1.96
N LYS A 19 -10.23 -15.40 -2.40
CA LYS A 19 -9.33 -16.26 -1.64
C LYS A 19 -7.98 -15.56 -1.62
N ASN A 20 -7.69 -14.88 -0.51
CA ASN A 20 -6.39 -14.29 -0.28
C ASN A 20 -5.38 -15.43 -0.23
N THR A 21 -4.60 -15.59 -1.28
CA THR A 21 -3.45 -16.52 -1.29
C THR A 21 -2.31 -15.96 -0.44
N TYR A 22 -2.45 -14.74 0.06
CA TYR A 22 -1.54 -14.05 0.96
C TYR A 22 -2.16 -13.95 2.33
N ASP A 23 -1.35 -14.18 3.33
CA ASP A 23 -1.70 -13.94 4.70
C ASP A 23 -1.63 -12.43 4.99
N ASP A 24 -2.65 -11.68 4.54
CA ASP A 24 -2.78 -10.24 4.80
C ASP A 24 -2.68 -9.92 6.28
N LYS A 25 -3.15 -10.83 7.13
CA LYS A 25 -3.08 -10.66 8.57
C LYS A 25 -1.64 -10.69 9.07
N SER A 26 -0.82 -11.62 8.58
CA SER A 26 0.60 -11.68 8.94
C SER A 26 1.36 -10.45 8.45
N SER A 27 1.09 -9.97 7.23
CA SER A 27 1.74 -8.76 6.70
C SER A 27 1.41 -7.52 7.53
N ARG A 28 0.15 -7.33 7.92
CA ARG A 28 -0.28 -6.23 8.79
C ARG A 28 0.39 -6.29 10.15
N GLN A 29 0.43 -7.46 10.78
CA GLN A 29 1.05 -7.63 12.09
C GLN A 29 2.55 -7.38 12.07
N ILE A 30 3.27 -7.92 11.07
CA ILE A 30 4.71 -7.72 10.91
C ILE A 30 5.03 -6.26 10.66
N MET A 31 4.33 -5.61 9.73
CA MET A 31 4.60 -4.21 9.41
C MET A 31 4.13 -3.24 10.50
N LYS A 32 3.06 -3.55 11.22
CA LYS A 32 2.68 -2.80 12.41
C LYS A 32 3.79 -2.80 13.45
N ALA A 33 4.34 -3.98 13.77
CA ALA A 33 5.45 -4.12 14.71
C ALA A 33 6.71 -3.39 14.22
N GLU A 34 7.01 -3.50 12.92
CA GLU A 34 8.14 -2.82 12.30
C GLU A 34 8.02 -1.30 12.39
N PHE A 35 6.88 -0.71 12.01
CA PHE A 35 6.69 0.73 12.07
C PHE A 35 6.59 1.24 13.51
N GLN A 36 5.96 0.48 14.42
CA GLN A 36 5.95 0.83 15.83
C GLN A 36 7.38 0.88 16.42
N ARG A 37 8.23 -0.04 16.02
CA ARG A 37 9.64 -0.07 16.43
C ARG A 37 10.42 1.10 15.83
N LYS A 38 10.20 1.39 14.56
CA LYS A 38 10.91 2.45 13.83
C LYS A 38 10.46 3.85 14.23
N PHE A 39 9.20 4.00 14.60
CA PHE A 39 8.59 5.28 15.00
C PHE A 39 8.01 5.17 16.42
N PRO A 40 8.86 5.09 17.45
CA PRO A 40 8.38 4.85 18.82
C PRO A 40 7.51 5.98 19.38
N SER A 41 7.56 7.16 18.78
CA SER A 41 6.69 8.29 19.15
C SER A 41 5.27 8.22 18.55
N LEU A 42 5.05 7.31 17.60
CA LEU A 42 3.76 7.10 16.98
C LEU A 42 3.08 5.86 17.56
N ARG A 43 1.76 5.88 17.56
CA ARG A 43 0.94 4.69 17.85
C ARG A 43 0.40 4.14 16.53
N VAL A 44 0.85 2.95 16.15
CA VAL A 44 0.46 2.30 14.89
C VAL A 44 -0.65 1.27 15.15
N GLU A 45 -1.74 1.38 14.42
CA GLU A 45 -2.91 0.50 14.53
C GLU A 45 -3.29 -0.09 13.18
N GLU A 46 -3.89 -1.28 13.22
CA GLU A 46 -4.51 -1.88 12.05
C GLU A 46 -5.84 -1.17 11.77
N MET A 47 -6.11 -0.94 10.48
CA MET A 47 -7.41 -0.46 10.01
C MET A 47 -8.32 -1.65 9.73
N ASP A 48 -9.63 -1.42 9.73
CA ASP A 48 -10.60 -2.45 9.38
C ASP A 48 -10.42 -2.90 7.92
N GLU A 49 -10.76 -4.16 7.65
CA GLU A 49 -10.66 -4.73 6.28
C GLU A 49 -11.48 -3.96 5.22
N LYS A 50 -12.44 -3.18 5.66
CA LYS A 50 -13.26 -2.31 4.80
C LYS A 50 -12.62 -0.97 4.51
N ASP A 51 -11.57 -0.63 5.25
CA ASP A 51 -10.82 0.59 5.05
C ASP A 51 -9.86 0.42 3.86
N TYR A 52 -9.47 1.54 3.28
CA TYR A 52 -8.71 1.54 2.04
C TYR A 52 -7.19 1.50 2.24
N CYS A 53 -6.75 1.64 3.47
CA CYS A 53 -5.38 1.40 3.89
C CYS A 53 -5.34 0.34 4.97
N ASP A 54 -4.17 -0.24 5.18
CA ASP A 54 -3.98 -1.36 6.09
C ASP A 54 -3.66 -0.93 7.51
N LEU A 55 -2.88 0.15 7.65
CA LEU A 55 -2.46 0.67 8.94
C LEU A 55 -2.63 2.18 9.00
N VAL A 56 -2.81 2.69 10.22
CA VAL A 56 -2.82 4.12 10.54
C VAL A 56 -1.87 4.40 11.69
N ALA A 57 -1.16 5.53 11.61
CA ALA A 57 -0.30 6.01 12.68
C ALA A 57 -0.86 7.30 13.28
N TYR A 58 -0.89 7.36 14.60
CA TYR A 58 -1.30 8.51 15.38
C TYR A 58 -0.11 9.11 16.12
N ASN A 59 -0.08 10.44 16.23
CA ASN A 59 0.87 11.15 17.07
C ASN A 59 0.42 11.15 18.54
N SER A 60 1.20 11.80 19.40
CA SER A 60 0.91 11.89 20.84
C SER A 60 -0.38 12.66 21.20
N ASN A 61 -0.94 13.41 20.25
CA ASN A 61 -2.19 14.15 20.40
C ASN A 61 -3.42 13.40 19.85
N ASP A 62 -3.26 12.12 19.53
CA ASP A 62 -4.28 11.29 18.85
C ASP A 62 -4.68 11.82 17.46
N GLU A 63 -3.83 12.59 16.81
CA GLU A 63 -4.04 13.05 15.45
C GLU A 63 -3.39 12.06 14.47
N ILE A 64 -4.04 11.85 13.31
CA ILE A 64 -3.49 10.97 12.28
C ILE A 64 -2.25 11.60 11.67
N GLU A 65 -1.13 10.92 11.78
CA GLU A 65 0.15 11.32 11.20
C GLU A 65 0.31 10.82 9.77
N CYS A 66 -0.04 9.55 9.52
CA CYS A 66 -0.05 8.96 8.18
C CYS A 66 -0.89 7.69 8.11
N PHE A 67 -1.18 7.26 6.88
CA PHE A 67 -1.74 5.96 6.55
C PHE A 67 -0.70 5.10 5.84
N PHE A 68 -0.76 3.78 6.01
CA PHE A 68 0.06 2.84 5.25
C PHE A 68 -0.84 1.92 4.43
N GLU A 69 -0.55 1.83 3.15
CA GLU A 69 -1.08 0.83 2.25
C GLU A 69 -0.01 -0.21 1.99
N LEU A 70 -0.27 -1.44 2.37
CA LEU A 70 0.67 -2.55 2.25
C LEU A 70 0.39 -3.32 0.97
N ASP A 71 1.43 -3.50 0.15
CA ASP A 71 1.38 -4.35 -1.01
C ASP A 71 2.60 -5.25 -1.04
N HIS A 72 2.49 -6.44 -1.60
CA HIS A 72 3.62 -7.36 -1.64
C HIS A 72 3.72 -8.09 -2.98
N THR A 73 4.93 -8.35 -3.36
CA THR A 73 5.25 -9.11 -4.56
C THR A 73 5.18 -10.61 -4.29
N ASN A 74 4.94 -11.39 -5.34
CA ASN A 74 5.05 -12.84 -5.30
C ASN A 74 6.50 -13.36 -5.33
N ALA A 75 7.46 -12.47 -5.38
CA ALA A 75 8.88 -12.80 -5.49
C ALA A 75 9.62 -12.49 -4.19
N SER A 76 10.69 -13.25 -3.94
CA SER A 76 11.61 -13.05 -2.81
C SER A 76 12.47 -11.78 -2.96
N GLU A 77 12.45 -11.16 -4.13
CA GLU A 77 13.12 -9.89 -4.42
C GLU A 77 12.09 -8.84 -4.80
N LEU A 78 12.43 -7.56 -4.64
CA LEU A 78 11.61 -6.44 -5.07
C LEU A 78 11.67 -6.30 -6.61
N TYR A 79 11.13 -7.30 -7.27
CA TYR A 79 11.30 -7.59 -8.69
C TYR A 79 10.73 -6.53 -9.62
N TRP A 80 9.61 -5.90 -9.24
CA TRP A 80 8.95 -4.91 -10.08
C TRP A 80 9.57 -3.53 -9.86
N PRO A 81 10.01 -2.84 -10.91
CA PRO A 81 10.69 -1.56 -10.78
C PRO A 81 9.74 -0.37 -10.59
N TRP A 82 8.56 -0.60 -10.02
CA TRP A 82 7.54 0.43 -9.75
C TRP A 82 6.64 0.06 -8.58
N TYR A 83 6.03 1.10 -7.99
CA TYR A 83 4.86 0.95 -7.13
C TYR A 83 3.60 0.83 -8.00
N SER A 84 2.67 -0.01 -7.62
CA SER A 84 1.41 -0.24 -8.30
C SER A 84 0.25 0.34 -7.49
N ILE A 85 -0.48 1.28 -8.08
CA ILE A 85 -1.68 1.85 -7.46
C ILE A 85 -2.88 1.44 -8.31
N LEU A 86 -3.73 0.59 -7.77
CA LEU A 86 -4.91 0.10 -8.48
C LEU A 86 -5.87 1.24 -8.81
N GLU A 87 -6.39 1.25 -10.06
CA GLU A 87 -7.32 2.28 -10.53
C GLU A 87 -8.50 2.47 -9.58
N ARG A 88 -9.07 1.37 -9.09
CA ARG A 88 -10.20 1.40 -8.15
C ARG A 88 -9.90 2.07 -6.80
N LYS A 89 -8.62 2.23 -6.44
CA LYS A 89 -8.18 2.87 -5.19
C LYS A 89 -7.80 4.34 -5.37
N ILE A 90 -7.70 4.85 -6.60
CA ILE A 90 -7.16 6.19 -6.89
C ILE A 90 -7.93 7.29 -6.14
N ASP A 91 -9.24 7.29 -6.25
CA ASP A 91 -10.08 8.35 -5.64
C ASP A 91 -9.95 8.32 -4.13
N THR A 92 -10.03 7.15 -3.53
CA THR A 92 -9.98 6.99 -2.08
C THR A 92 -8.60 7.32 -1.52
N MET A 93 -7.54 6.84 -2.16
CA MET A 93 -6.18 7.17 -1.74
C MET A 93 -5.90 8.66 -1.90
N SER A 94 -6.49 9.30 -2.92
CA SER A 94 -6.41 10.74 -3.09
C SER A 94 -7.06 11.49 -1.94
N GLU A 95 -8.25 11.10 -1.52
CA GLU A 95 -8.96 11.72 -0.38
C GLU A 95 -8.21 11.49 0.94
N MET A 96 -7.74 10.28 1.18
CA MET A 96 -6.95 9.97 2.36
C MET A 96 -5.67 10.80 2.41
N ASN A 97 -4.98 10.95 1.27
CA ASN A 97 -3.74 11.70 1.16
C ASN A 97 -3.94 13.22 1.36
N LEU A 98 -5.17 13.74 1.21
CA LEU A 98 -5.50 15.12 1.62
C LEU A 98 -5.55 15.26 3.15
N ARG A 99 -6.04 14.24 3.84
CA ARG A 99 -6.16 14.24 5.31
C ARG A 99 -4.81 14.07 5.99
N ALA A 100 -4.06 13.05 5.60
CA ALA A 100 -2.72 12.75 6.08
C ALA A 100 -1.94 12.02 4.98
N PRO A 101 -0.59 12.04 4.99
CA PRO A 101 0.20 11.32 3.99
C PRO A 101 -0.20 9.84 3.90
N VAL A 102 -0.36 9.35 2.67
CA VAL A 102 -0.45 7.90 2.41
C VAL A 102 0.93 7.39 2.03
N ILE A 103 1.41 6.41 2.75
CA ILE A 103 2.68 5.75 2.52
C ILE A 103 2.40 4.39 1.87
N MET A 104 2.77 4.26 0.60
CA MET A 104 2.75 2.97 -0.10
C MET A 104 3.94 2.15 0.35
N VAL A 105 3.70 0.92 0.78
CA VAL A 105 4.74 -0.01 1.21
C VAL A 105 4.74 -1.22 0.29
N TRP A 106 5.85 -1.46 -0.37
CA TRP A 106 6.05 -2.56 -1.31
C TRP A 106 7.00 -3.58 -0.73
N MET A 107 6.50 -4.78 -0.42
CA MET A 107 7.21 -5.81 0.34
C MET A 107 7.59 -7.01 -0.53
N THR A 108 8.66 -7.71 -0.14
CA THR A 108 8.97 -9.06 -0.65
C THR A 108 7.96 -10.09 -0.14
N LYS A 109 7.89 -11.22 -0.82
CA LYS A 109 7.01 -12.33 -0.45
C LYS A 109 7.24 -12.81 0.99
N GLU A 110 8.48 -12.89 1.42
CA GLU A 110 8.87 -13.33 2.76
C GLU A 110 8.75 -12.24 3.82
N LEU A 111 8.32 -11.03 3.44
CA LEU A 111 8.20 -9.87 4.33
C LEU A 111 9.52 -9.50 5.03
N THR A 112 10.63 -9.71 4.36
CA THR A 112 11.98 -9.45 4.89
C THR A 112 12.55 -8.11 4.46
N GLU A 113 12.11 -7.62 3.30
CA GLU A 113 12.53 -6.35 2.73
C GLU A 113 11.34 -5.58 2.18
N TYR A 114 11.44 -4.26 2.17
CA TYR A 114 10.41 -3.39 1.62
C TYR A 114 10.98 -2.08 1.10
N ARG A 115 10.19 -1.41 0.27
CA ARG A 115 10.34 0.00 -0.11
C ARG A 115 9.12 0.77 0.36
N ALA A 116 9.27 2.06 0.57
CA ALA A 116 8.17 2.92 0.97
C ALA A 116 8.16 4.21 0.13
N LEU A 117 6.96 4.63 -0.27
CA LEU A 117 6.72 5.83 -1.04
C LEU A 117 5.67 6.69 -0.34
N ASN A 118 6.05 7.90 0.06
CA ASN A 118 5.09 8.91 0.46
C ASN A 118 4.42 9.50 -0.81
N LEU A 119 3.12 9.32 -0.96
CA LEU A 119 2.39 9.79 -2.15
C LEU A 119 2.39 11.32 -2.31
N ARG A 120 2.73 12.07 -1.25
CA ARG A 120 2.92 13.53 -1.34
C ARG A 120 4.25 13.92 -1.94
N SER A 121 5.23 13.00 -2.00
CA SER A 121 6.58 13.27 -2.51
C SER A 121 6.71 13.18 -4.03
N VAL A 122 5.67 12.70 -4.72
CA VAL A 122 5.67 12.50 -6.16
C VAL A 122 4.29 12.81 -6.75
N ASP A 123 4.26 13.38 -7.94
CA ASP A 123 3.01 13.55 -8.70
C ASP A 123 2.59 12.23 -9.34
N TRP A 124 2.16 11.29 -8.51
CA TRP A 124 1.84 9.93 -8.92
C TRP A 124 0.66 9.84 -9.89
N LYS A 125 -0.25 10.83 -9.88
CA LYS A 125 -1.38 10.89 -10.80
C LYS A 125 -0.99 11.31 -12.21
N SER A 126 0.21 11.85 -12.41
CA SER A 126 0.73 12.20 -13.73
C SER A 126 1.14 10.98 -14.55
N PHE A 127 1.33 9.82 -13.92
CA PHE A 127 1.65 8.58 -14.62
C PHE A 127 0.38 7.96 -15.23
N PRO A 128 0.49 7.36 -16.42
CA PRO A 128 -0.68 6.82 -17.10
C PRO A 128 -1.27 5.62 -16.38
N VAL A 129 -2.59 5.52 -16.40
CA VAL A 129 -3.31 4.30 -16.05
C VAL A 129 -3.11 3.29 -17.18
N GLN A 130 -2.71 2.09 -16.84
CA GLN A 130 -2.42 1.03 -17.80
C GLN A 130 -2.79 -0.36 -17.26
N PRO A 131 -3.01 -1.34 -18.14
CA PRO A 131 -3.34 -2.69 -17.70
C PRO A 131 -2.23 -3.27 -16.83
N ILE A 132 -2.62 -4.04 -15.82
CA ILE A 132 -1.65 -4.80 -15.04
C ILE A 132 -1.05 -5.88 -15.94
N PRO A 133 0.29 -5.96 -16.06
CA PRO A 133 0.89 -6.98 -16.88
C PRO A 133 0.78 -8.33 -16.20
N TYR A 134 -0.10 -9.16 -16.72
CA TYR A 134 -0.08 -10.57 -16.35
C TYR A 134 1.07 -11.27 -17.06
N LYS A 135 1.97 -11.86 -16.33
CA LYS A 135 2.63 -13.04 -16.85
C LYS A 135 1.57 -14.14 -16.83
N ALA A 136 0.86 -14.19 -17.96
CA ALA A 136 -0.23 -15.12 -18.14
C ALA A 136 0.21 -16.52 -17.74
N LYS A 137 -0.63 -17.18 -17.08
CA LYS A 137 -1.24 -18.44 -17.43
C LYS A 137 -1.39 -19.48 -16.37
N GLU A 138 -0.65 -19.53 -15.33
CA GLU A 138 -0.80 -20.72 -14.47
C GLU A 138 -1.03 -20.25 -13.03
N ASN A 139 -2.27 -20.29 -12.58
CA ASN A 139 -2.70 -20.09 -11.20
C ASN A 139 -2.99 -18.64 -10.73
N ILE A 140 -3.48 -17.76 -11.59
CA ILE A 140 -3.99 -16.44 -11.18
C ILE A 140 -5.52 -16.41 -11.14
N GLU A 141 -6.15 -17.53 -10.95
CA GLU A 141 -7.62 -17.55 -10.94
C GLU A 141 -8.25 -16.67 -9.84
N ASP A 142 -7.47 -16.24 -8.83
CA ASP A 142 -8.04 -15.64 -7.63
C ASP A 142 -7.55 -14.23 -7.27
N LEU A 143 -6.53 -13.64 -7.93
CA LEU A 143 -5.85 -12.48 -7.35
C LEU A 143 -6.07 -11.15 -8.05
N VAL A 144 -6.30 -11.14 -9.34
CA VAL A 144 -6.48 -9.91 -10.10
C VAL A 144 -7.52 -10.14 -11.17
N HIS A 145 -8.51 -9.28 -11.22
CA HIS A 145 -9.48 -9.30 -12.29
C HIS A 145 -8.79 -9.02 -13.64
N PRO A 146 -9.10 -9.71 -14.75
CA PRO A 146 -8.49 -9.49 -16.06
C PRO A 146 -8.61 -8.03 -16.55
N ASP A 147 -9.53 -7.27 -15.97
CA ASP A 147 -9.79 -5.87 -16.29
C ASP A 147 -9.16 -4.88 -15.28
N ASP A 148 -8.30 -5.34 -14.37
CA ASP A 148 -7.65 -4.44 -13.43
C ASP A 148 -6.58 -3.58 -14.12
N PHE A 149 -6.68 -2.28 -13.90
CA PHE A 149 -5.73 -1.27 -14.32
C PHE A 149 -5.01 -0.69 -13.14
N HIS A 150 -3.83 -0.15 -13.35
CA HIS A 150 -3.06 0.51 -12.32
C HIS A 150 -2.27 1.72 -12.85
N ILE A 151 -1.93 2.61 -11.95
CA ILE A 151 -0.86 3.58 -12.16
C ILE A 151 0.44 2.92 -11.71
N ARG A 152 1.48 3.01 -12.54
CA ARG A 152 2.85 2.58 -12.20
C ARG A 152 3.68 3.80 -11.86
N VAL A 153 4.14 3.87 -10.62
CA VAL A 153 5.11 4.90 -10.22
C VAL A 153 6.50 4.26 -10.26
N PRO A 154 7.33 4.58 -11.28
CA PRO A 154 8.65 3.97 -11.41
C PRO A 154 9.54 4.28 -10.20
N PHE A 155 10.30 3.32 -9.71
CA PHE A 155 11.23 3.56 -8.61
C PHE A 155 12.23 4.67 -8.92
N LYS A 156 12.66 4.79 -10.18
CA LYS A 156 13.55 5.86 -10.64
C LYS A 156 12.95 7.27 -10.56
N ALA A 157 11.63 7.39 -10.52
CA ALA A 157 10.93 8.67 -10.36
C ALA A 157 10.84 9.11 -8.89
N VAL A 158 11.15 8.21 -7.96
CA VAL A 158 11.10 8.45 -6.53
C VAL A 158 12.50 8.83 -6.03
N LYS A 159 12.62 10.04 -5.55
CA LYS A 159 13.88 10.53 -4.97
C LYS A 159 14.17 9.79 -3.66
N ASN A 160 15.38 9.24 -3.52
CA ASN A 160 15.77 8.48 -2.34
C ASN A 160 14.82 7.31 -2.00
N ASN A 161 14.81 6.30 -2.86
CA ASN A 161 13.96 5.13 -2.73
C ASN A 161 14.79 3.88 -2.28
N PRO A 162 15.28 3.84 -1.03
CA PRO A 162 16.09 2.74 -0.54
C PRO A 162 15.24 1.48 -0.31
N VAL A 163 15.93 0.33 -0.27
CA VAL A 163 15.39 -0.91 0.27
C VAL A 163 15.65 -0.93 1.78
N PHE A 164 14.60 -1.18 2.55
CA PHE A 164 14.67 -1.39 3.99
C PHE A 164 14.61 -2.87 4.32
N THR A 165 15.31 -3.28 5.35
CA THR A 165 15.24 -4.64 5.89
C THR A 165 14.40 -4.62 7.17
N VAL A 166 13.41 -5.49 7.26
CA VAL A 166 12.58 -5.64 8.46
C VAL A 166 13.46 -6.00 9.66
N GLY A 167 13.28 -5.28 10.77
CA GLY A 167 14.04 -5.50 12.00
C GLY A 167 15.41 -4.79 12.06
N LYS A 168 15.83 -4.06 11.02
CA LYS A 168 17.09 -3.29 11.03
C LYS A 168 16.85 -1.79 11.10
N ASP A 169 17.80 -1.08 11.72
CA ASP A 169 17.80 0.38 11.78
C ASP A 169 18.67 0.94 10.65
N ASP A 170 18.07 1.15 9.50
CA ASP A 170 18.71 1.56 8.27
C ASP A 170 18.25 2.94 7.75
N GLY A 171 18.07 3.89 8.66
CA GLY A 171 17.82 5.29 8.32
C GLY A 171 16.41 5.61 7.88
N VAL A 172 15.48 5.10 8.59
CA VAL A 172 14.02 5.03 8.36
C VAL A 172 13.29 6.36 8.24
N GLU A 173 13.81 7.43 8.75
CA GLU A 173 13.11 8.74 8.73
C GLU A 173 12.88 9.29 7.32
N ARG A 174 13.46 8.66 6.30
CA ARG A 174 13.54 9.22 4.96
C ARG A 174 12.22 9.19 4.18
N PHE A 175 11.35 8.21 4.43
CA PHE A 175 10.09 8.15 3.68
C PHE A 175 8.94 8.90 4.34
N MET A 176 9.09 9.33 5.59
CA MET A 176 8.09 10.17 6.26
C MET A 176 8.21 11.66 5.88
N LYS A 177 9.30 12.04 5.25
CA LYS A 177 9.55 13.38 4.71
C LYS A 177 9.23 13.38 3.23
#